data_0fe807b9925d8b6c93fd37ae7cfa65a0
#
_entry.id   0fe807b9925d8b6c93fd37ae7cfa65a0
#
_cell.length_a   1.000
_cell.length_b   1.000
_cell.length_c   1.000
_cell.angle_alpha   90.00
_cell.angle_beta   90.00
_cell.angle_gamma   90.00
#
_symmetry.space_group_name_H-M   'P 1'
#
loop_
_entity.id
_entity.type
_entity.pdbx_description
1 polymer ?
#
loop_
_entity_poly.entity_id
_entity_poly.type
_entity_poly.pdbx_seq_one_letter_code
_entity_poly.pdbx_strand_id
1 'polypeptide(L)'
;MNVQITLTVDLDEIPAKTAELMGERTVVAIKALNQLQAMVVNNLHNGKEPTPAMIQEIDRCRKVLYLLDSRLSDAQSHLTGWLQNKITPQTKEKELLMEGTKEHEEG
;
A
#
# COMPACT_ATOMS: atom_id res chain seq x y z
N MET A 1 -17.40 6.25 -19.81
CA MET A 1 -17.36 5.44 -18.83
C MET A 1 -16.06 4.95 -18.41
N ASN A 2 -15.74 5.23 -17.23
CA ASN A 2 -14.44 4.89 -16.74
C ASN A 2 -14.28 3.42 -16.50
N VAL A 3 -15.35 2.72 -16.51
CA VAL A 3 -15.25 1.30 -16.31
C VAL A 3 -14.45 0.63 -17.40
N GLN A 4 -14.55 1.16 -18.59
CA GLN A 4 -13.83 0.57 -19.67
C GLN A 4 -12.36 0.63 -19.51
N ILE A 5 -11.88 1.70 -18.88
CA ILE A 5 -10.47 1.83 -18.68
C ILE A 5 -9.95 0.65 -17.91
N THR A 6 -10.71 0.28 -16.89
CA THR A 6 -10.29 -0.82 -16.06
C THR A 6 -10.21 -2.10 -16.86
N LEU A 7 -11.14 -2.28 -17.79
CA LEU A 7 -11.17 -3.50 -18.54
C LEU A 7 -10.05 -3.63 -19.54
N THR A 8 -9.38 -2.53 -19.85
CA THR A 8 -8.32 -2.62 -20.83
C THR A 8 -7.00 -3.07 -20.22
N VAL A 9 -6.92 -3.19 -18.91
CA VAL A 9 -5.68 -3.61 -18.30
C VAL A 9 -5.58 -5.12 -18.34
N ASP A 10 -4.49 -5.61 -18.92
CA ASP A 10 -4.24 -7.03 -19.00
C ASP A 10 -3.97 -7.60 -17.64
N LEU A 11 -4.44 -8.81 -17.41
CA LEU A 11 -4.20 -9.46 -16.15
C LEU A 11 -2.71 -9.56 -15.88
N ASP A 12 -1.93 -9.83 -16.93
CA ASP A 12 -0.49 -9.96 -16.75
C ASP A 12 0.19 -8.67 -16.42
N GLU A 13 -0.47 -7.54 -16.63
CA GLU A 13 0.13 -6.26 -16.33
C GLU A 13 -0.13 -5.79 -14.93
N ILE A 14 -1.03 -6.47 -14.22
CA ILE A 14 -1.40 -6.01 -12.89
C ILE A 14 -0.23 -5.95 -11.92
N PRO A 15 0.64 -6.97 -11.85
CA PRO A 15 1.76 -6.87 -10.92
C PRO A 15 2.67 -5.69 -11.22
N ALA A 16 2.97 -5.46 -12.49
CA ALA A 16 3.85 -4.36 -12.85
C ALA A 16 3.21 -3.02 -12.55
N LYS A 17 1.93 -2.88 -12.84
CA LYS A 17 1.25 -1.63 -12.54
C LYS A 17 1.15 -1.40 -11.05
N THR A 18 0.91 -2.46 -10.29
CA THR A 18 0.85 -2.34 -8.85
C THR A 18 2.20 -1.92 -8.30
N ALA A 19 3.27 -2.49 -8.82
CA ALA A 19 4.61 -2.13 -8.38
C ALA A 19 4.90 -0.66 -8.69
N GLU A 20 4.42 -0.19 -9.83
CA GLU A 20 4.62 1.20 -10.21
C GLU A 20 3.97 2.13 -9.21
N LEU A 21 2.73 1.82 -8.84
CA LEU A 21 1.99 2.65 -7.89
C LEU A 21 2.61 2.61 -6.51
N MET A 22 3.05 1.44 -6.08
CA MET A 22 3.71 1.34 -4.79
C MET A 22 5.01 2.12 -4.79
N GLY A 23 5.75 2.04 -5.90
CA GLY A 23 7.04 2.68 -5.99
C GLY A 23 6.98 4.17 -5.83
N GLU A 24 5.96 4.79 -6.40
CA GLU A 24 5.83 6.23 -6.28
C GLU A 24 5.68 6.64 -4.84
N ARG A 25 4.84 5.94 -4.09
CA ARG A 25 4.62 6.30 -2.69
C ARG A 25 5.81 5.94 -1.82
N THR A 26 6.52 4.87 -2.19
CA THR A 26 7.69 4.47 -1.44
C THR A 26 8.77 5.54 -1.53
N VAL A 27 8.97 6.09 -2.72
CA VAL A 27 9.97 7.14 -2.91
C VAL A 27 9.63 8.36 -2.06
N VAL A 28 8.37 8.75 -2.05
CA VAL A 28 7.94 9.90 -1.26
C VAL A 28 8.16 9.62 0.22
N ALA A 29 7.87 8.40 0.67
CA ALA A 29 8.03 8.05 2.07
C ALA A 29 9.49 8.04 2.48
N ILE A 30 10.37 7.54 1.62
CA ILE A 30 11.80 7.52 1.92
C ILE A 30 12.30 8.94 2.08
N LYS A 31 11.88 9.84 1.21
CA LYS A 31 12.28 11.23 1.33
C LYS A 31 11.79 11.83 2.63
N ALA A 32 10.54 11.52 2.99
CA ALA A 32 9.97 12.06 4.22
C ALA A 32 10.73 11.55 5.43
N LEU A 33 11.09 10.26 5.41
CA LEU A 33 11.82 9.69 6.53
C LEU A 33 13.23 10.28 6.64
N ASN A 34 13.86 10.53 5.50
CA ASN A 34 15.19 11.13 5.51
C ASN A 34 15.13 12.55 6.06
N GLN A 35 14.10 13.31 5.71
CA GLN A 35 13.94 14.63 6.24
C GLN A 35 13.64 14.61 7.72
N LEU A 36 12.83 13.66 8.16
CA LEU A 36 12.54 13.52 9.57
C LEU A 36 13.83 13.25 10.34
N GLN A 37 14.66 12.37 9.79
CA GLN A 37 15.92 12.03 10.44
C GLN A 37 16.81 13.27 10.56
N ALA A 38 16.95 14.02 9.49
CA ALA A 38 17.84 15.17 9.47
C ALA A 38 17.31 16.34 10.30
N MET A 39 16.01 16.61 10.18
CA MET A 39 15.47 17.80 10.83
C MET A 39 15.03 17.61 12.25
N VAL A 40 14.70 16.39 12.62
CA VAL A 40 14.16 16.15 13.95
C VAL A 40 15.05 15.21 14.75
N VAL A 41 15.17 13.97 14.29
CA VAL A 41 15.83 12.95 15.08
C VAL A 41 17.28 13.34 15.44
N ASN A 42 18.04 13.71 14.43
CA ASN A 42 19.44 14.07 14.67
C ASN A 42 19.57 15.30 15.55
N ASN A 43 18.71 16.29 15.34
CA ASN A 43 18.79 17.51 16.14
C ASN A 43 18.43 17.25 17.59
N LEU A 44 17.39 16.48 17.82
CA LEU A 44 17.01 16.17 19.20
C LEU A 44 18.05 15.29 19.86
N HIS A 45 18.61 14.37 19.11
CA HIS A 45 19.65 13.49 19.64
C HIS A 45 20.88 14.30 20.05
N ASN A 46 21.15 15.37 19.33
CA ASN A 46 22.29 16.24 19.64
C ASN A 46 21.98 17.30 20.69
N GLY A 47 20.85 17.18 21.35
CA GLY A 47 20.51 18.07 22.44
C GLY A 47 19.82 19.36 22.07
N LYS A 48 19.39 19.50 20.80
CA LYS A 48 18.65 20.69 20.45
C LYS A 48 17.24 20.59 20.98
N GLU A 49 16.67 21.73 21.28
CA GLU A 49 15.34 21.74 21.83
C GLU A 49 14.29 21.58 20.77
N PRO A 50 13.16 20.97 21.10
CA PRO A 50 12.09 20.84 20.15
C PRO A 50 11.57 22.18 19.67
N THR A 51 11.22 22.27 18.41
CA THR A 51 10.66 23.49 17.85
C THR A 51 9.33 23.15 17.20
N PRO A 52 8.48 24.16 16.99
CA PRO A 52 7.23 23.91 16.29
C PRO A 52 7.45 23.33 14.90
N ALA A 53 8.53 23.73 14.24
CA ALA A 53 8.81 23.19 12.91
C ALA A 53 9.08 21.70 12.96
N MET A 54 9.75 21.23 14.01
CA MET A 54 10.02 19.82 14.15
C MET A 54 8.72 19.05 14.35
N ILE A 55 7.81 19.62 15.13
CA ILE A 55 6.52 18.98 15.37
C ILE A 55 5.73 18.90 14.07
N GLN A 56 5.79 19.95 13.28
CA GLN A 56 5.12 19.93 11.98
C GLN A 56 5.72 18.91 11.05
N GLU A 57 7.03 18.73 11.12
CA GLU A 57 7.69 17.77 10.28
C GLU A 57 7.27 16.35 10.66
N ILE A 58 7.09 16.10 11.95
CA ILE A 58 6.62 14.80 12.39
C ILE A 58 5.21 14.56 11.85
N ASP A 59 4.37 15.58 11.91
CA ASP A 59 3.01 15.46 11.44
C ASP A 59 2.98 15.19 9.94
N ARG A 60 3.82 15.90 9.20
CA ARG A 60 3.89 15.69 7.76
C ARG A 60 4.34 14.27 7.43
N CYS A 61 5.32 13.77 8.17
CA CYS A 61 5.81 12.44 7.94
C CYS A 61 4.73 11.41 8.24
N ARG A 62 3.96 11.61 9.30
CA ARG A 62 2.88 10.69 9.63
C ARG A 62 1.86 10.62 8.51
N LYS A 63 1.55 11.76 7.91
CA LYS A 63 0.58 11.78 6.83
C LYS A 63 1.10 11.05 5.59
N VAL A 64 2.39 11.23 5.31
CA VAL A 64 2.99 10.53 4.18
C VAL A 64 2.96 9.03 4.40
N LEU A 65 3.27 8.60 5.64
CA LEU A 65 3.25 7.18 5.95
C LEU A 65 1.84 6.60 5.88
N TYR A 66 0.86 7.40 6.28
CA TYR A 66 -0.52 6.95 6.20
C TYR A 66 -0.91 6.71 4.73
N LEU A 67 -0.50 7.62 3.86
CA LEU A 67 -0.80 7.45 2.44
C LEU A 67 -0.08 6.24 1.86
N LEU A 68 1.15 6.01 2.32
CA LEU A 68 1.88 4.84 1.86
C LEU A 68 1.18 3.57 2.34
N ASP A 69 0.75 3.55 3.59
CA ASP A 69 0.07 2.39 4.11
C ASP A 69 -1.21 2.09 3.32
N SER A 70 -1.94 3.15 2.99
CA SER A 70 -3.15 3.01 2.22
C SER A 70 -2.86 2.40 0.85
N ARG A 71 -1.78 2.87 0.22
CA ARG A 71 -1.42 2.37 -1.08
C ARG A 71 -0.93 0.92 -1.01
N LEU A 72 -0.22 0.59 0.06
CA LEU A 72 0.24 -0.78 0.25
C LEU A 72 -0.94 -1.72 0.49
N SER A 73 -1.93 -1.24 1.19
CA SER A 73 -3.12 -2.03 1.43
C SER A 73 -3.83 -2.33 0.12
N ASP A 74 -3.96 -1.31 -0.74
CA ASP A 74 -4.57 -1.50 -2.04
C ASP A 74 -3.75 -2.49 -2.87
N ALA A 75 -2.44 -2.33 -2.83
CA ALA A 75 -1.56 -3.21 -3.61
C ALA A 75 -1.70 -4.65 -3.14
N GLN A 76 -1.79 -4.83 -1.85
CA GLN A 76 -1.94 -6.17 -1.31
C GLN A 76 -3.22 -6.81 -1.82
N SER A 77 -4.30 -6.04 -1.85
CA SER A 77 -5.57 -6.54 -2.36
C SER A 77 -5.48 -6.87 -3.84
N HIS A 78 -4.86 -5.99 -4.60
CA HIS A 78 -4.75 -6.21 -6.03
C HIS A 78 -3.92 -7.45 -6.35
N LEU A 79 -2.81 -7.61 -5.64
CA LEU A 79 -1.95 -8.75 -5.89
C LEU A 79 -2.59 -10.05 -5.42
N THR A 80 -3.34 -9.99 -4.34
CA THR A 80 -4.06 -11.15 -3.87
C THR A 80 -5.10 -11.56 -4.90
N GLY A 81 -5.83 -10.59 -5.43
CA GLY A 81 -6.82 -10.88 -6.45
C GLY A 81 -6.20 -11.44 -7.72
N TRP A 82 -5.04 -10.87 -8.10
CA TRP A 82 -4.36 -11.35 -9.28
C TRP A 82 -3.92 -12.80 -9.09
N LEU A 83 -3.38 -13.10 -7.91
CA LEU A 83 -2.92 -14.45 -7.64
C LEU A 83 -4.07 -15.43 -7.67
N GLN A 84 -5.20 -15.06 -7.14
CA GLN A 84 -6.36 -15.93 -7.16
C GLN A 84 -6.85 -16.19 -8.58
N ASN A 85 -6.78 -15.18 -9.41
CA ASN A 85 -7.19 -15.35 -10.79
C ASN A 85 -6.20 -16.18 -11.58
N LYS A 86 -4.94 -16.15 -11.18
CA LYS A 86 -3.93 -16.90 -11.88
C LYS A 86 -4.07 -18.38 -11.60
N ILE A 87 -4.59 -18.72 -10.42
CA ILE A 87 -4.87 -20.09 -10.08
C ILE A 87 -6.12 -20.46 -10.85
N THR A 88 -6.15 -21.43 -11.60
CA THR A 88 -7.17 -21.77 -12.54
C THR A 88 -8.57 -21.39 -12.09
N PRO A 89 -9.40 -20.97 -13.02
CA PRO A 89 -10.77 -20.59 -12.67
C PRO A 89 -11.58 -21.71 -12.06
N GLN A 90 -11.32 -22.93 -12.46
CA GLN A 90 -12.04 -24.04 -11.90
C GLN A 90 -11.72 -24.24 -10.46
N THR A 91 -10.48 -24.14 -10.13
CA THR A 91 -10.06 -24.27 -8.76
C THR A 91 -10.71 -23.17 -7.94
N LYS A 92 -10.74 -21.98 -8.52
CA LYS A 92 -11.31 -20.88 -7.81
C LYS A 92 -12.79 -21.10 -7.55
N GLU A 93 -13.48 -21.63 -8.51
CA GLU A 93 -14.87 -21.92 -8.34
C GLU A 93 -15.09 -22.91 -7.23
N LYS A 94 -14.27 -23.94 -7.20
CA LYS A 94 -14.38 -24.91 -6.16
C LYS A 94 -14.14 -24.30 -4.82
N GLU A 95 -13.15 -23.49 -4.72
CA GLU A 95 -12.85 -22.83 -3.49
C GLU A 95 -13.97 -21.95 -3.02
N LEU A 96 -14.58 -21.25 -3.94
CA LEU A 96 -15.68 -20.38 -3.58
C LEU A 96 -16.85 -21.18 -3.02
N LEU A 97 -17.12 -22.31 -3.62
CA LEU A 97 -18.18 -23.14 -3.12
C LEU A 97 -17.90 -23.64 -1.73
N MET A 98 -16.66 -24.09 -1.52
CA MET A 98 -16.29 -24.56 -0.22
C MET A 98 -16.31 -23.47 0.79
N GLU A 99 -15.83 -22.32 0.39
CA GLU A 99 -15.81 -21.21 1.28
C GLU A 99 -17.19 -20.75 1.63
N GLY A 100 -18.09 -20.79 0.68
CA GLY A 100 -19.45 -20.44 0.96
C GLY A 100 -19.96 -21.26 2.11
N THR A 101 -19.48 -22.47 2.22
CA THR A 101 -19.89 -23.31 3.29
C THR A 101 -19.12 -23.05 4.54
N LYS A 102 -17.80 -22.93 4.41
CA LYS A 102 -16.98 -22.73 5.54
C LYS A 102 -16.99 -21.36 6.10
N GLU A 103 -17.15 -20.39 5.26
CA GLU A 103 -17.13 -19.07 5.70
C GLU A 103 -18.12 -18.81 6.76
N HIS A 104 -19.21 -19.44 6.66
CA HIS A 104 -20.19 -19.26 7.66
C HIS A 104 -19.73 -19.73 8.98
N GLU A 105 -18.88 -20.72 8.98
CA GLU A 105 -18.37 -21.21 10.19
C GLU A 105 -17.40 -20.29 10.76
N GLU A 106 -16.56 -19.77 9.94
CA GLU A 106 -15.58 -18.90 10.44
C GLU A 106 -16.14 -17.61 10.71
N GLY A 107 -17.08 -17.27 10.07
CA GLY A 107 -17.67 -16.05 10.32
C GLY A 107 -17.63 -15.09 9.84
#